data_633ae38fa58c8a85798f62446c0cdc5f
#
_entry.id   633ae38fa58c8a85798f62446c0cdc5f
#
_cell.length_a   1.000
_cell.length_b   1.000
_cell.length_c   1.000
_cell.angle_alpha   90.00
_cell.angle_beta   90.00
_cell.angle_gamma   90.00
#
_symmetry.space_group_name_H-M   'P 1'
#
loop_
_entity.id
_entity.type
_entity.pdbx_description
1 polymer ?
#
loop_
_entity_poly.entity_id
_entity_poly.type
_entity_poly.pdbx_seq_one_letter_code
_entity_poly.pdbx_strand_id
1 'polypeptide(L)'
;PTLDITQYEALLTSAASATGAYNNYALDFDGSNDYVKISNSSDINTGGAIHTQKTIEAWFKIEDKNITSRKQTIYEQGGTVRGLNIYVYGGNLYVGGWNEPNGESDWDPGTWLSTNSIQSNTWHHVALTLNGGNSVTNNAFKGYLDGTQFGSGQGSKLWNHGGDVSIGRNKDTKFHSGDYNSARYFAGMIDEVRLWNVERTASQIAAKKDTVLAGNESGLTAYYNFQENTGNTANDTQTQSNNDGSIKNGASWTNGPTLSKMGNTAFTNTTINLNSYANTQLLANNDLTLSGSTVNGPGYIVVNGNLNISSNTTINGNIFLICSGNITISNSQIGTGLGAAVVIYSKGVADYNNSTVYGLIISKGNSSLELDGSTVYGAILNYSSSFSLVGDSDITGSVISYSSVDFQGNDASITRGNIPTFSGLNIGLDPIVVP
;
A
#
# COMPACT_ATOMS: atom_id res chain seq x y z
N PRO A 1 -20.97 -28.50 -20.00
CA PRO A 1 -19.96 -27.51 -20.34
C PRO A 1 -19.09 -27.29 -19.11
N THR A 2 -17.78 -27.48 -19.26
CA THR A 2 -16.81 -27.16 -18.21
C THR A 2 -16.40 -25.71 -18.41
N LEU A 3 -16.68 -24.85 -17.44
CA LEU A 3 -16.14 -23.49 -17.41
C LEU A 3 -14.63 -23.60 -17.23
N ASP A 4 -13.87 -22.94 -18.07
CA ASP A 4 -12.43 -22.80 -17.86
C ASP A 4 -12.17 -21.74 -16.77
N ILE A 5 -11.90 -22.23 -15.57
CA ILE A 5 -11.60 -21.39 -14.38
C ILE A 5 -10.08 -21.20 -14.19
N THR A 6 -9.25 -21.76 -15.09
CA THR A 6 -7.80 -21.71 -15.00
C THR A 6 -7.29 -20.25 -14.92
N GLN A 7 -7.94 -19.34 -15.62
CA GLN A 7 -7.64 -17.90 -15.58
C GLN A 7 -7.82 -17.31 -14.18
N TYR A 8 -8.84 -17.71 -13.41
CA TYR A 8 -9.06 -17.21 -12.04
C TYR A 8 -8.05 -17.81 -11.06
N GLU A 9 -7.68 -19.06 -11.25
CA GLU A 9 -6.64 -19.73 -10.47
C GLU A 9 -5.26 -19.15 -10.75
N ALA A 10 -4.98 -18.79 -12.01
CA ALA A 10 -3.76 -18.06 -12.37
C ALA A 10 -3.69 -16.68 -11.73
N LEU A 11 -4.81 -15.95 -11.67
CA LEU A 11 -4.88 -14.66 -10.97
C LEU A 11 -4.68 -14.81 -9.46
N LEU A 12 -5.25 -15.84 -8.83
CA LEU A 12 -5.00 -16.15 -7.41
C LEU A 12 -3.54 -16.54 -7.15
N THR A 13 -2.93 -17.31 -8.04
CA THR A 13 -1.51 -17.65 -7.96
C THR A 13 -0.64 -16.40 -8.13
N SER A 14 -1.02 -15.53 -9.04
CA SER A 14 -0.38 -14.22 -9.19
C SER A 14 -0.57 -13.36 -7.95
N ALA A 15 -1.74 -13.35 -7.32
CA ALA A 15 -1.99 -12.62 -6.08
C ALA A 15 -1.24 -13.22 -4.88
N ALA A 16 -1.08 -14.53 -4.82
CA ALA A 16 -0.32 -15.21 -3.78
C ALA A 16 1.20 -14.98 -3.92
N SER A 17 1.67 -14.80 -5.16
CA SER A 17 3.07 -14.51 -5.49
C SER A 17 3.31 -13.02 -5.73
N ALA A 18 2.26 -12.24 -5.99
CA ALA A 18 2.36 -10.81 -6.14
C ALA A 18 2.57 -10.19 -4.75
N THR A 19 3.66 -9.54 -4.61
CA THR A 19 3.70 -8.30 -3.89
C THR A 19 2.56 -7.45 -4.48
N GLY A 20 1.44 -7.32 -3.76
CA GLY A 20 0.20 -6.75 -4.31
C GLY A 20 0.48 -5.40 -4.95
N ALA A 21 0.11 -5.25 -6.20
CA ALA A 21 0.21 -3.96 -6.88
C ALA A 21 -0.85 -3.02 -6.30
N TYR A 22 -0.47 -2.35 -5.24
CA TYR A 22 -1.13 -1.17 -4.75
C TYR A 22 -0.86 -0.05 -5.76
N ASN A 23 -1.89 0.67 -6.20
CA ASN A 23 -1.64 1.85 -7.01
C ASN A 23 -0.97 2.87 -6.12
N ASN A 24 0.34 2.96 -6.26
CA ASN A 24 1.19 3.76 -5.43
C ASN A 24 1.57 5.00 -6.21
N TYR A 25 1.25 6.14 -5.63
CA TYR A 25 1.73 7.42 -6.13
C TYR A 25 3.02 7.79 -5.43
N ALA A 26 3.78 8.64 -6.07
CA ALA A 26 5.02 9.21 -5.59
C ALA A 26 5.07 10.69 -5.94
N LEU A 27 5.97 11.43 -5.34
CA LEU A 27 6.32 12.77 -5.79
C LEU A 27 7.55 12.73 -6.68
N ASP A 28 7.47 13.40 -7.83
CA ASP A 28 8.54 13.62 -8.78
C ASP A 28 9.10 15.04 -8.60
N PHE A 29 10.41 15.13 -8.41
CA PHE A 29 11.18 16.34 -8.10
C PHE A 29 12.09 16.68 -9.27
N ASP A 30 12.06 17.92 -9.74
CA ASP A 30 12.78 18.38 -10.95
C ASP A 30 14.30 18.63 -10.75
N GLY A 31 14.79 18.50 -9.52
CA GLY A 31 16.19 18.76 -9.19
C GLY A 31 16.59 20.23 -9.15
N SER A 32 15.64 21.16 -9.27
CA SER A 32 15.91 22.59 -9.34
C SER A 32 15.46 23.35 -8.09
N ASN A 33 14.21 23.12 -7.65
CA ASN A 33 13.64 23.87 -6.53
C ASN A 33 12.53 23.13 -5.77
N ASP A 34 12.11 21.95 -6.21
CA ASP A 34 11.03 21.17 -5.64
C ASP A 34 11.39 20.52 -4.31
N TYR A 35 10.49 20.57 -3.34
CA TYR A 35 10.66 19.87 -2.06
C TYR A 35 9.35 19.80 -1.27
N VAL A 36 9.34 18.90 -0.28
CA VAL A 36 8.33 18.90 0.77
C VAL A 36 8.93 19.55 2.01
N LYS A 37 8.26 20.55 2.57
CA LYS A 37 8.62 21.17 3.84
C LYS A 37 7.76 20.62 4.95
N ILE A 38 8.40 20.06 5.98
CA ILE A 38 7.76 19.59 7.20
C ILE A 38 8.08 20.57 8.31
N SER A 39 7.08 20.98 9.08
CA SER A 39 7.28 21.87 10.23
C SER A 39 8.06 21.17 11.35
N ASN A 40 8.80 21.94 12.14
CA ASN A 40 9.37 21.42 13.38
C ASN A 40 8.28 20.87 14.29
N SER A 41 8.49 19.68 14.82
CA SER A 41 7.55 19.03 15.73
C SER A 41 8.27 18.34 16.88
N SER A 42 7.53 18.11 17.98
CA SER A 42 8.09 17.49 19.19
C SER A 42 8.45 16.02 18.96
N ASP A 43 7.83 15.34 18.05
CA ASP A 43 8.03 13.94 17.75
C ASP A 43 9.10 13.69 16.68
N ILE A 44 9.32 14.62 15.77
CA ILE A 44 10.36 14.49 14.74
C ILE A 44 11.71 15.01 15.23
N ASN A 45 11.80 16.28 15.69
CA ASN A 45 13.10 16.91 15.91
C ASN A 45 13.21 17.81 17.15
N THR A 46 12.15 18.45 17.64
CA THR A 46 12.25 19.45 18.73
C THR A 46 11.84 18.91 20.10
N GLY A 47 11.23 17.74 20.17
CA GLY A 47 10.68 17.21 21.41
C GLY A 47 11.73 16.57 22.30
N GLY A 48 11.56 16.77 23.62
CA GLY A 48 12.13 15.94 24.67
C GLY A 48 13.64 15.85 24.75
N ALA A 49 14.36 16.74 24.14
CA ALA A 49 15.81 16.85 24.26
C ALA A 49 16.65 15.74 23.61
N ILE A 50 16.20 14.48 23.56
CA ILE A 50 17.14 13.39 23.27
C ILE A 50 16.50 12.31 22.42
N HIS A 51 17.00 12.16 21.21
CA HIS A 51 16.68 11.03 20.36
C HIS A 51 17.78 9.97 20.47
N THR A 52 17.60 8.99 21.32
CA THR A 52 18.55 7.87 21.47
C THR A 52 18.38 6.83 20.36
N GLN A 53 17.18 6.73 19.81
CA GLN A 53 16.88 5.82 18.72
C GLN A 53 16.12 6.57 17.62
N LYS A 54 16.47 6.29 16.39
CA LYS A 54 15.73 6.73 15.21
C LYS A 54 15.90 5.75 14.05
N THR A 55 14.88 5.68 13.22
CA THR A 55 15.01 5.09 11.88
C THR A 55 14.34 6.03 10.89
N ILE A 56 14.97 6.22 9.74
CA ILE A 56 14.42 6.98 8.61
C ILE A 56 14.50 6.07 7.40
N GLU A 57 13.38 5.91 6.71
CA GLU A 57 13.28 5.07 5.52
C GLU A 57 12.64 5.87 4.38
N ALA A 58 13.04 5.57 3.14
CA ALA A 58 12.40 6.11 1.95
C ALA A 58 12.58 5.17 0.76
N TRP A 59 11.61 5.13 -0.14
CA TRP A 59 11.79 4.68 -1.51
C TRP A 59 12.21 5.88 -2.37
N PHE A 60 13.16 5.66 -3.27
CA PHE A 60 13.61 6.68 -4.20
C PHE A 60 13.97 6.08 -5.57
N LYS A 61 13.78 6.87 -6.61
CA LYS A 61 14.21 6.55 -7.97
C LYS A 61 14.91 7.78 -8.53
N ILE A 62 16.24 7.76 -8.55
CA ILE A 62 17.06 8.87 -9.01
C ILE A 62 17.19 8.86 -10.53
N GLU A 63 17.09 10.00 -11.17
CA GLU A 63 17.27 10.11 -12.63
C GLU A 63 18.72 9.84 -13.05
N ASP A 64 19.67 10.56 -12.48
CA ASP A 64 21.10 10.36 -12.70
C ASP A 64 21.87 10.36 -11.39
N LYS A 65 22.35 9.19 -11.00
CA LYS A 65 23.16 9.01 -9.78
C LYS A 65 24.56 9.62 -9.87
N ASN A 66 25.09 9.83 -11.08
CA ASN A 66 26.50 10.23 -11.30
C ASN A 66 26.74 11.73 -11.21
N ILE A 67 25.70 12.54 -10.96
CA ILE A 67 25.85 14.00 -10.83
C ILE A 67 26.86 14.34 -9.72
N THR A 68 27.88 15.15 -10.10
CA THR A 68 28.92 15.66 -9.19
C THR A 68 28.82 17.18 -8.98
N SER A 69 28.00 17.89 -9.74
CA SER A 69 27.78 19.31 -9.59
C SER A 69 26.95 19.70 -8.36
N ARG A 70 26.18 18.77 -7.85
CA ARG A 70 25.36 18.94 -6.63
C ARG A 70 25.16 17.62 -5.92
N LYS A 71 24.92 17.65 -4.61
CA LYS A 71 24.40 16.52 -3.85
C LYS A 71 22.87 16.49 -4.00
N GLN A 72 22.30 15.35 -4.26
CA GLN A 72 20.87 15.17 -4.49
C GLN A 72 20.22 14.61 -3.22
N THR A 73 19.55 15.46 -2.46
CA THR A 73 19.09 15.14 -1.12
C THR A 73 17.70 14.51 -1.15
N ILE A 74 17.58 13.30 -0.58
CA ILE A 74 16.32 12.57 -0.43
C ILE A 74 15.59 13.06 0.83
N TYR A 75 16.32 13.15 1.95
CA TYR A 75 15.77 13.55 3.25
C TYR A 75 16.80 14.34 4.06
N GLU A 76 16.34 15.34 4.82
CA GLU A 76 17.12 16.03 5.83
C GLU A 76 16.32 16.38 7.07
N GLN A 77 16.98 16.40 8.23
CA GLN A 77 16.53 17.06 9.44
C GLN A 77 17.70 17.65 10.20
N GLY A 78 17.51 18.84 10.76
CA GLY A 78 18.54 19.53 11.55
C GLY A 78 19.28 20.62 10.80
N GLY A 79 20.54 20.81 11.15
CA GLY A 79 21.40 21.85 10.62
C GLY A 79 22.88 21.48 10.69
N THR A 80 23.76 22.50 10.73
CA THR A 80 25.21 22.27 10.76
C THR A 80 25.69 21.60 12.05
N VAL A 81 25.05 21.89 13.18
CA VAL A 81 25.45 21.41 14.51
C VAL A 81 24.98 19.99 14.78
N ARG A 82 23.79 19.65 14.33
CA ARG A 82 23.14 18.33 14.58
C ARG A 82 22.21 18.00 13.43
N GLY A 83 22.18 16.74 13.07
CA GLY A 83 21.20 16.31 12.06
C GLY A 83 21.41 14.90 11.54
N LEU A 84 20.49 14.53 10.68
CA LEU A 84 20.51 13.31 9.88
C LEU A 84 20.19 13.68 8.43
N ASN A 85 20.83 13.00 7.49
CA ASN A 85 20.44 13.15 6.08
C ASN A 85 20.66 11.88 5.27
N ILE A 86 19.97 11.85 4.12
CA ILE A 86 20.10 10.83 3.07
C ILE A 86 20.24 11.54 1.74
N TYR A 87 21.29 11.25 0.98
CA TYR A 87 21.52 11.89 -0.32
C TYR A 87 22.35 11.04 -1.28
N VAL A 88 22.33 11.41 -2.56
CA VAL A 88 23.15 10.78 -3.60
C VAL A 88 24.15 11.82 -4.15
N TYR A 89 25.39 11.36 -4.38
CA TYR A 89 26.46 12.17 -4.96
C TYR A 89 27.51 11.31 -5.64
N GLY A 90 27.86 11.63 -6.88
CA GLY A 90 28.97 11.00 -7.61
C GLY A 90 28.88 9.46 -7.68
N GLY A 91 27.68 8.95 -7.93
CA GLY A 91 27.42 7.51 -8.05
C GLY A 91 27.12 6.78 -6.74
N ASN A 92 27.25 7.46 -5.59
CA ASN A 92 27.07 6.85 -4.29
C ASN A 92 25.83 7.39 -3.58
N LEU A 93 25.12 6.51 -2.91
CA LEU A 93 24.13 6.82 -1.87
C LEU A 93 24.85 7.00 -0.53
N TYR A 94 24.51 8.05 0.18
CA TYR A 94 25.04 8.36 1.52
C TYR A 94 23.90 8.41 2.54
N VAL A 95 24.17 7.90 3.75
CA VAL A 95 23.40 8.19 4.95
C VAL A 95 24.32 8.86 5.96
N GLY A 96 23.91 9.99 6.51
CA GLY A 96 24.74 10.81 7.41
C GLY A 96 24.07 11.12 8.73
N GLY A 97 24.89 11.19 9.79
CA GLY A 97 24.46 11.60 11.11
C GLY A 97 25.59 12.25 11.87
N TRP A 98 25.28 13.30 12.63
CA TRP A 98 26.24 14.04 13.46
C TRP A 98 25.53 14.75 14.62
N ASN A 99 26.29 15.00 15.68
CA ASN A 99 25.84 15.74 16.83
C ASN A 99 27.05 16.46 17.45
N GLU A 100 27.24 17.74 17.09
CA GLU A 100 28.33 18.55 17.63
C GLU A 100 28.02 19.01 19.06
N PRO A 101 29.06 19.34 19.83
CA PRO A 101 28.99 19.28 21.26
C PRO A 101 28.16 20.36 21.93
N ASN A 102 27.52 19.90 23.01
CA ASN A 102 27.26 20.70 24.22
C ASN A 102 27.80 19.92 25.43
N GLY A 103 29.01 19.30 25.31
CA GLY A 103 29.71 18.63 26.38
C GLY A 103 29.44 17.14 26.58
N GLU A 104 28.30 16.62 26.19
CA GLU A 104 28.02 15.19 26.25
C GLU A 104 27.57 14.67 24.88
N SER A 105 27.94 13.43 24.55
CA SER A 105 27.58 12.76 23.34
C SER A 105 28.04 13.44 22.03
N ASP A 106 29.22 14.04 22.08
CA ASP A 106 29.90 14.66 20.94
C ASP A 106 30.15 13.62 19.83
N TRP A 107 29.38 13.70 18.76
CA TRP A 107 29.50 12.86 17.57
C TRP A 107 29.97 13.72 16.40
N ASP A 108 31.18 14.29 16.53
CA ASP A 108 31.82 15.15 15.57
C ASP A 108 33.04 14.44 14.93
N PRO A 109 33.31 14.55 13.65
CA PRO A 109 32.57 15.31 12.63
C PRO A 109 31.26 14.64 12.18
N GLY A 110 30.89 13.50 12.73
CA GLY A 110 29.76 12.67 12.32
C GLY A 110 30.17 11.40 11.59
N THR A 111 29.20 10.66 11.14
CA THR A 111 29.39 9.43 10.37
C THR A 111 28.60 9.54 9.06
N TRP A 112 29.27 9.25 7.96
CA TRP A 112 28.65 9.09 6.65
C TRP A 112 29.00 7.71 6.11
N LEU A 113 27.98 6.88 5.93
CA LEU A 113 28.10 5.56 5.33
C LEU A 113 27.66 5.66 3.87
N SER A 114 28.33 4.95 2.98
CA SER A 114 28.00 5.03 1.55
C SER A 114 28.02 3.68 0.84
N THR A 115 27.26 3.60 -0.25
CA THR A 115 27.26 2.46 -1.18
C THR A 115 27.05 2.95 -2.61
N ASN A 116 27.67 2.29 -3.60
CA ASN A 116 27.48 2.56 -5.02
C ASN A 116 26.51 1.59 -5.72
N SER A 117 25.86 0.72 -4.94
CA SER A 117 24.99 -0.35 -5.46
C SER A 117 23.64 0.14 -5.99
N ILE A 118 23.43 1.45 -6.07
CA ILE A 118 22.23 2.06 -6.66
C ILE A 118 22.33 2.16 -8.19
N GLN A 119 21.19 2.19 -8.87
CA GLN A 119 21.06 2.36 -10.32
C GLN A 119 20.22 3.61 -10.64
N SER A 120 20.58 4.36 -11.69
CA SER A 120 19.71 5.43 -12.23
C SER A 120 18.41 4.84 -12.77
N ASN A 121 17.31 5.57 -12.64
CA ASN A 121 15.99 5.20 -13.12
C ASN A 121 15.45 3.87 -12.55
N THR A 122 15.96 3.43 -11.40
CA THR A 122 15.52 2.22 -10.70
C THR A 122 15.05 2.58 -9.30
N TRP A 123 13.94 2.00 -8.86
CA TRP A 123 13.47 2.14 -7.50
C TRP A 123 14.38 1.40 -6.53
N HIS A 124 14.79 2.10 -5.47
CA HIS A 124 15.57 1.56 -4.37
C HIS A 124 14.95 1.98 -3.04
N HIS A 125 15.06 1.13 -2.05
CA HIS A 125 14.71 1.45 -0.66
C HIS A 125 15.97 1.76 0.14
N VAL A 126 16.01 2.92 0.78
CA VAL A 126 17.08 3.29 1.72
C VAL A 126 16.55 3.37 3.14
N ALA A 127 17.39 2.95 4.10
CA ALA A 127 17.14 3.26 5.49
C ALA A 127 18.44 3.64 6.22
N LEU A 128 18.32 4.53 7.21
CA LEU A 128 19.31 4.76 8.24
C LEU A 128 18.73 4.42 9.61
N THR A 129 19.55 3.87 10.50
CA THR A 129 19.17 3.66 11.90
C THR A 129 20.19 4.24 12.84
N LEU A 130 19.72 4.80 13.95
CA LEU A 130 20.51 5.28 15.08
C LEU A 130 20.07 4.56 16.35
N ASN A 131 21.06 4.08 17.13
CA ASN A 131 20.86 3.61 18.49
C ASN A 131 22.07 4.06 19.33
N GLY A 132 22.02 5.30 19.79
CA GLY A 132 23.11 5.99 20.43
C GLY A 132 22.78 6.43 21.86
N GLY A 133 23.77 6.28 22.73
CA GLY A 133 23.74 6.72 24.12
C GLY A 133 24.46 8.04 24.38
N ASN A 134 24.84 8.28 25.65
CA ASN A 134 25.56 9.48 26.09
C ASN A 134 27.00 9.59 25.52
N SER A 135 27.54 8.49 25.03
CA SER A 135 28.91 8.44 24.46
C SER A 135 28.81 7.93 23.02
N VAL A 136 29.78 8.33 22.21
CA VAL A 136 29.97 7.77 20.88
C VAL A 136 30.34 6.31 20.97
N THR A 137 29.56 5.45 20.35
CA THR A 137 29.79 4.00 20.36
C THR A 137 29.82 3.44 18.93
N ASN A 138 30.57 2.37 18.73
CA ASN A 138 30.63 1.67 17.45
C ASN A 138 29.31 0.99 17.16
N ASN A 139 28.98 0.87 15.85
CA ASN A 139 27.76 0.23 15.36
C ASN A 139 26.44 0.88 15.80
N ALA A 140 26.50 2.09 16.36
CA ALA A 140 25.30 2.84 16.75
C ALA A 140 24.57 3.47 15.56
N PHE A 141 25.26 3.68 14.43
CA PHE A 141 24.69 4.22 13.20
C PHE A 141 24.87 3.23 12.06
N LYS A 142 23.78 2.93 11.32
CA LYS A 142 23.77 1.92 10.25
C LYS A 142 23.04 2.43 9.03
N GLY A 143 23.48 1.95 7.85
CA GLY A 143 22.85 2.24 6.56
C GLY A 143 22.39 0.96 5.87
N TYR A 144 21.23 1.03 5.22
CA TYR A 144 20.61 -0.09 4.51
C TYR A 144 20.18 0.33 3.11
N LEU A 145 20.40 -0.56 2.15
CA LEU A 145 19.90 -0.46 0.78
C LEU A 145 19.11 -1.73 0.45
N ASP A 146 17.89 -1.57 -0.04
CA ASP A 146 16.99 -2.65 -0.44
C ASP A 146 16.80 -3.74 0.65
N GLY A 147 16.79 -3.30 1.92
CA GLY A 147 16.65 -4.15 3.09
C GLY A 147 17.97 -4.79 3.59
N THR A 148 19.08 -4.61 2.86
CA THR A 148 20.38 -5.16 3.24
C THR A 148 21.29 -4.07 3.84
N GLN A 149 21.90 -4.35 4.98
CA GLN A 149 22.86 -3.43 5.60
C GLN A 149 24.11 -3.29 4.73
N PHE A 150 24.45 -2.06 4.33
CA PHE A 150 25.66 -1.78 3.56
C PHE A 150 26.80 -1.18 4.41
N GLY A 151 26.49 -0.73 5.62
CA GLY A 151 27.51 -0.17 6.49
C GLY A 151 27.04 0.04 7.91
N SER A 152 28.01 0.15 8.80
CA SER A 152 27.81 0.57 10.19
C SER A 152 28.97 1.45 10.65
N GLY A 153 28.70 2.35 11.58
CA GLY A 153 29.67 3.29 12.08
C GLY A 153 29.36 3.78 13.49
N GLN A 154 30.16 4.73 13.93
CA GLN A 154 30.00 5.34 15.24
C GLN A 154 28.72 6.20 15.26
N GLY A 155 28.15 6.38 16.44
CA GLY A 155 27.03 7.26 16.72
C GLY A 155 26.82 7.49 18.19
N SER A 156 26.11 8.56 18.51
CA SER A 156 25.64 8.87 19.85
C SER A 156 24.16 9.29 19.80
N LYS A 157 23.55 9.58 20.95
CA LYS A 157 22.23 10.20 20.96
C LYS A 157 22.25 11.51 20.14
N LEU A 158 21.15 11.80 19.49
CA LEU A 158 20.93 13.05 18.78
C LEU A 158 20.12 13.98 19.67
N TRP A 159 20.66 15.16 20.00
CA TRP A 159 19.93 16.17 20.75
C TRP A 159 18.79 16.78 19.93
N ASN A 160 17.83 17.36 20.64
CA ASN A 160 16.78 18.12 19.98
C ASN A 160 17.39 19.24 19.12
N HIS A 161 16.78 19.50 17.99
CA HIS A 161 17.29 20.47 17.04
C HIS A 161 16.13 21.09 16.24
N GLY A 162 16.29 22.37 15.92
CA GLY A 162 15.49 23.06 14.95
C GLY A 162 16.13 22.96 13.57
N GLY A 163 15.64 23.74 12.68
CA GLY A 163 16.03 23.75 11.27
C GLY A 163 14.92 23.18 10.40
N ASP A 164 15.15 23.11 9.12
CA ASP A 164 14.18 22.52 8.20
C ASP A 164 14.17 20.98 8.38
N VAL A 165 13.00 20.41 8.23
CA VAL A 165 12.83 19.00 7.95
C VAL A 165 12.28 18.95 6.54
N SER A 166 12.97 18.29 5.63
CA SER A 166 12.63 18.35 4.22
C SER A 166 12.80 16.99 3.53
N ILE A 167 11.92 16.75 2.55
CA ILE A 167 12.06 15.66 1.56
C ILE A 167 12.38 16.33 0.21
N GLY A 168 13.36 15.80 -0.51
CA GLY A 168 13.76 16.30 -1.82
C GLY A 168 14.71 17.53 -1.81
N ARG A 169 15.09 18.01 -0.64
CA ARG A 169 15.98 19.17 -0.50
C ARG A 169 16.89 19.08 0.71
N ASN A 170 18.12 19.61 0.57
CA ASN A 170 18.93 20.05 1.70
C ASN A 170 18.98 21.58 1.74
N LYS A 171 18.82 22.13 2.93
CA LYS A 171 19.01 23.56 3.17
C LYS A 171 20.22 23.83 4.07
N ASP A 172 20.26 23.18 5.24
CA ASP A 172 21.17 23.57 6.32
C ASP A 172 22.05 22.42 6.84
N THR A 173 21.83 21.17 6.44
CA THR A 173 22.56 20.02 6.96
C THR A 173 23.94 19.85 6.31
N LYS A 174 24.89 19.27 7.07
CA LYS A 174 26.24 18.97 6.58
C LYS A 174 26.26 17.73 5.67
N PHE A 175 27.22 17.71 4.76
CA PHE A 175 27.57 16.54 3.95
C PHE A 175 28.92 15.94 4.39
N HIS A 176 29.25 14.76 3.87
CA HIS A 176 30.53 14.07 4.17
C HIS A 176 31.78 14.90 3.87
N SER A 177 31.69 15.86 2.98
CA SER A 177 32.76 16.81 2.63
C SER A 177 32.82 18.05 3.54
N GLY A 178 31.93 18.12 4.54
CA GLY A 178 31.85 19.26 5.45
C GLY A 178 31.13 20.50 4.88
N ASP A 179 30.80 20.51 3.60
CA ASP A 179 30.05 21.61 2.98
C ASP A 179 28.58 21.62 3.41
N TYR A 180 28.03 22.82 3.51
CA TYR A 180 26.65 23.10 3.92
C TYR A 180 26.20 24.44 3.25
N ASN A 181 25.07 24.99 3.68
CA ASN A 181 24.58 26.30 3.24
C ASN A 181 24.28 26.47 1.75
N SER A 182 23.85 25.38 1.10
CA SER A 182 23.36 25.53 -0.28
C SER A 182 22.16 24.60 -0.44
N ALA A 183 21.08 25.12 -0.97
CA ALA A 183 19.96 24.28 -1.36
C ALA A 183 20.44 23.21 -2.35
N ARG A 184 20.13 21.97 -2.06
CA ARG A 184 20.52 20.79 -2.83
C ARG A 184 19.29 19.95 -3.08
N TYR A 185 18.82 20.04 -4.29
CA TYR A 185 17.56 19.44 -4.71
C TYR A 185 17.77 18.07 -5.34
N PHE A 186 16.81 17.18 -5.11
CA PHE A 186 16.74 15.85 -5.69
C PHE A 186 16.11 15.91 -7.09
N ALA A 187 16.62 15.12 -8.04
CA ALA A 187 16.00 14.90 -9.34
C ALA A 187 15.55 13.44 -9.45
N GLY A 188 14.24 13.25 -9.56
CA GLY A 188 13.61 11.96 -9.62
C GLY A 188 12.48 11.81 -8.62
N MET A 189 12.09 10.58 -8.30
CA MET A 189 10.91 10.27 -7.54
C MET A 189 11.25 9.81 -6.12
N ILE A 190 10.43 10.23 -5.15
CA ILE A 190 10.51 9.79 -3.74
C ILE A 190 9.14 9.35 -3.29
N ASP A 191 9.11 8.29 -2.44
CA ASP A 191 7.90 7.72 -1.90
C ASP A 191 8.15 7.03 -0.56
N GLU A 192 7.05 6.70 0.17
CA GLU A 192 7.08 5.89 1.38
C GLU A 192 8.10 6.37 2.43
N VAL A 193 8.13 7.67 2.68
CA VAL A 193 9.04 8.25 3.67
C VAL A 193 8.49 7.98 5.06
N ARG A 194 9.27 7.23 5.87
CA ARG A 194 8.88 6.76 7.20
C ARG A 194 9.87 7.22 8.25
N LEU A 195 9.38 7.87 9.27
CA LEU A 195 10.16 8.36 10.39
C LEU A 195 9.76 7.60 11.65
N TRP A 196 10.75 7.05 12.36
CA TRP A 196 10.55 6.26 13.57
C TRP A 196 11.37 6.79 14.73
N ASN A 197 10.84 6.72 15.94
CA ASN A 197 11.55 7.00 17.17
C ASN A 197 12.17 5.75 17.83
N VAL A 198 12.30 4.67 17.10
CA VAL A 198 12.91 3.39 17.48
C VAL A 198 13.98 2.99 16.47
N GLU A 199 14.98 2.23 16.89
CA GLU A 199 15.86 1.50 15.96
C GLU A 199 15.12 0.31 15.39
N ARG A 200 14.93 0.27 14.08
CA ARG A 200 14.42 -0.92 13.39
C ARG A 200 15.56 -1.86 13.07
N THR A 201 15.34 -3.14 13.31
CA THR A 201 16.32 -4.18 12.97
C THR A 201 16.36 -4.41 11.46
N ALA A 202 17.46 -4.98 10.94
CA ALA A 202 17.59 -5.36 9.54
C ALA A 202 16.42 -6.25 9.07
N SER A 203 16.00 -7.20 9.91
CA SER A 203 14.85 -8.07 9.60
C SER A 203 13.52 -7.32 9.51
N GLN A 204 13.30 -6.32 10.38
CA GLN A 204 12.09 -5.48 10.33
C GLN A 204 12.08 -4.59 9.10
N ILE A 205 13.24 -4.00 8.72
CA ILE A 205 13.36 -3.20 7.50
C ILE A 205 13.12 -4.08 6.27
N ALA A 206 13.81 -5.20 6.15
CA ALA A 206 13.69 -6.12 5.03
C ALA A 206 12.25 -6.66 4.86
N ALA A 207 11.59 -7.01 5.97
CA ALA A 207 10.24 -7.57 5.95
C ALA A 207 9.15 -6.53 5.61
N LYS A 208 9.42 -5.23 5.80
CA LYS A 208 8.39 -4.19 5.67
C LYS A 208 8.67 -3.13 4.59
N LYS A 209 9.86 -3.13 3.98
CA LYS A 209 10.21 -2.14 2.96
C LYS A 209 9.22 -2.12 1.78
N ASP A 210 8.75 -3.29 1.35
CA ASP A 210 7.84 -3.46 0.21
C ASP A 210 6.36 -3.40 0.62
N THR A 211 6.05 -2.95 1.85
CA THR A 211 4.66 -2.98 2.35
C THR A 211 4.17 -1.60 2.72
N VAL A 212 2.94 -1.29 2.35
CA VAL A 212 2.25 -0.09 2.87
C VAL A 212 1.94 -0.28 4.34
N LEU A 213 2.26 0.69 5.17
CA LEU A 213 1.98 0.65 6.60
C LEU A 213 0.52 1.03 6.90
N ALA A 214 0.04 0.59 8.06
CA ALA A 214 -1.28 0.96 8.54
C ALA A 214 -1.33 2.38 9.15
N GLY A 215 -0.16 2.96 9.47
CA GLY A 215 -0.03 4.28 10.10
C GLY A 215 -0.13 4.26 11.64
N ASN A 216 -0.33 3.11 12.25
CA ASN A 216 -0.45 2.95 13.70
C ASN A 216 0.65 2.05 14.30
N GLU A 217 1.72 1.81 13.55
CA GLU A 217 2.82 0.98 14.00
C GLU A 217 3.54 1.62 15.20
N SER A 218 3.89 0.79 16.17
CA SER A 218 4.60 1.24 17.37
C SER A 218 5.94 1.88 17.03
N GLY A 219 6.13 3.11 17.47
CA GLY A 219 7.33 3.89 17.23
C GLY A 219 7.37 4.66 15.90
N LEU A 220 6.34 4.53 15.06
CA LEU A 220 6.19 5.36 13.86
C LEU A 220 5.81 6.79 14.30
N THR A 221 6.55 7.79 13.83
CA THR A 221 6.33 9.21 14.18
C THR A 221 5.80 10.05 13.03
N ALA A 222 6.09 9.67 11.80
CA ALA A 222 5.48 10.25 10.60
C ALA A 222 5.58 9.27 9.42
N TYR A 223 4.59 9.33 8.54
CA TYR A 223 4.53 8.46 7.37
C TYR A 223 3.91 9.19 6.18
N TYR A 224 4.73 9.48 5.18
CA TYR A 224 4.34 10.12 3.93
C TYR A 224 4.32 9.07 2.83
N ASN A 225 3.14 8.55 2.55
CA ASN A 225 2.91 7.54 1.51
C ASN A 225 2.46 8.13 0.17
N PHE A 226 2.35 9.44 0.08
CA PHE A 226 2.05 10.22 -1.12
C PHE A 226 0.86 9.71 -1.95
N GLN A 227 -0.21 9.30 -1.28
CA GLN A 227 -1.40 8.75 -1.95
C GLN A 227 -2.46 9.80 -2.32
N GLU A 228 -2.20 11.06 -2.08
CA GLU A 228 -3.12 12.18 -2.35
C GLU A 228 -3.36 12.38 -3.84
N ASN A 229 -2.35 12.13 -4.67
CA ASN A 229 -2.40 12.28 -6.14
C ASN A 229 -2.88 13.65 -6.63
N THR A 230 -2.94 14.63 -5.75
CA THR A 230 -3.38 16.00 -6.08
C THR A 230 -3.08 16.97 -4.92
N GLY A 231 -3.03 18.25 -5.23
CA GLY A 231 -2.84 19.29 -4.22
C GLY A 231 -1.39 19.52 -3.81
N ASN A 232 -1.20 20.35 -2.77
CA ASN A 232 0.10 20.79 -2.30
C ASN A 232 0.38 20.38 -0.84
N THR A 233 -0.29 19.36 -0.36
CA THR A 233 -0.07 18.80 0.98
C THR A 233 0.39 17.37 0.84
N ALA A 234 1.46 17.01 1.52
CA ALA A 234 1.89 15.65 1.76
C ALA A 234 1.38 15.27 3.16
N ASN A 235 0.33 14.49 3.23
CA ASN A 235 -0.29 14.14 4.51
C ASN A 235 0.61 13.18 5.31
N ASP A 236 0.75 13.45 6.59
CA ASP A 236 1.24 12.47 7.53
C ASP A 236 0.12 11.48 7.84
N THR A 237 0.21 10.28 7.30
CA THR A 237 -0.80 9.23 7.47
C THR A 237 -0.65 8.43 8.77
N GLN A 238 0.30 8.81 9.62
CA GLN A 238 0.43 8.27 10.96
C GLN A 238 -0.74 8.75 11.84
N THR A 239 -1.30 7.85 12.67
CA THR A 239 -2.61 8.09 13.32
C THR A 239 -2.54 8.81 14.67
N GLN A 240 -1.36 9.03 15.24
CA GLN A 240 -1.19 9.58 16.62
C GLN A 240 -0.72 11.02 16.64
N SER A 241 -0.14 11.52 15.56
CA SER A 241 0.31 12.91 15.40
C SER A 241 0.03 13.39 13.98
N ASN A 242 0.08 14.69 13.76
CA ASN A 242 -0.07 15.28 12.44
C ASN A 242 1.13 16.17 12.16
N ASN A 243 2.00 15.69 11.26
CA ASN A 243 3.18 16.40 10.77
C ASN A 243 3.06 16.69 9.27
N ASP A 244 1.90 17.06 8.77
CA ASP A 244 1.67 17.30 7.35
C ASP A 244 2.75 18.18 6.73
N GLY A 245 3.24 17.74 5.58
CA GLY A 245 4.22 18.45 4.78
C GLY A 245 3.55 19.38 3.74
N SER A 246 4.18 20.49 3.46
CA SER A 246 3.78 21.37 2.35
C SER A 246 4.65 21.09 1.14
N ILE A 247 4.06 20.70 0.03
CA ILE A 247 4.72 20.54 -1.27
C ILE A 247 5.02 21.94 -1.82
N LYS A 248 6.24 22.17 -2.23
CA LYS A 248 6.75 23.48 -2.67
C LYS A 248 7.27 23.40 -4.10
N ASN A 249 7.01 24.49 -4.82
CA ASN A 249 7.57 24.85 -6.12
C ASN A 249 7.20 23.93 -7.29
N GLY A 250 6.38 22.93 -7.11
CA GLY A 250 5.79 22.24 -8.25
C GLY A 250 6.15 20.76 -8.39
N ALA A 251 6.65 20.10 -7.34
CA ALA A 251 6.79 18.65 -7.37
C ALA A 251 5.48 18.00 -7.82
N SER A 252 5.57 17.08 -8.77
CA SER A 252 4.41 16.52 -9.44
C SER A 252 4.09 15.10 -8.99
N TRP A 253 2.82 14.73 -9.08
CA TRP A 253 2.37 13.39 -8.77
C TRP A 253 2.66 12.42 -9.91
N THR A 254 3.18 11.25 -9.60
CA THR A 254 3.54 10.21 -10.56
C THR A 254 3.32 8.82 -9.97
N ASN A 255 3.57 7.75 -10.73
CA ASN A 255 3.47 6.39 -10.21
C ASN A 255 4.70 6.05 -9.36
N GLY A 256 4.44 5.54 -8.16
CA GLY A 256 5.44 5.09 -7.21
C GLY A 256 5.99 3.67 -7.47
N PRO A 257 6.75 3.12 -6.50
CA PRO A 257 7.24 1.75 -6.57
C PRO A 257 6.09 0.74 -6.43
N THR A 258 6.33 -0.49 -6.88
CA THR A 258 5.39 -1.57 -6.62
C THR A 258 5.51 -2.01 -5.16
N LEU A 259 4.44 -1.81 -4.40
CA LEU A 259 4.37 -2.19 -2.99
C LEU A 259 3.33 -3.27 -2.78
N SER A 260 3.51 -4.07 -1.73
CA SER A 260 2.51 -5.01 -1.25
C SER A 260 1.81 -4.46 -0.02
N LYS A 261 0.50 -4.61 0.05
CA LYS A 261 -0.23 -4.36 1.28
C LYS A 261 -0.22 -5.64 2.10
N MET A 262 0.51 -5.66 3.22
CA MET A 262 0.53 -6.78 4.15
C MET A 262 -0.51 -6.60 5.26
N GLY A 263 -1.15 -7.71 5.61
CA GLY A 263 -2.19 -7.76 6.65
C GLY A 263 -3.60 -7.61 6.08
N ASN A 264 -4.58 -7.71 6.98
CA ASN A 264 -5.97 -7.50 6.63
C ASN A 264 -6.15 -6.05 6.17
N THR A 265 -6.69 -5.88 4.98
CA THR A 265 -6.93 -4.57 4.38
C THR A 265 -8.39 -4.19 4.59
N ALA A 266 -8.63 -2.98 5.07
CA ALA A 266 -9.99 -2.45 5.22
C ALA A 266 -10.11 -1.08 4.53
N PHE A 267 -11.15 -0.94 3.71
CA PHE A 267 -11.60 0.35 3.20
C PHE A 267 -12.96 0.65 3.81
N THR A 268 -13.08 1.78 4.48
CA THR A 268 -14.32 2.19 5.12
C THR A 268 -14.73 3.56 4.60
N ASN A 269 -15.98 3.67 4.12
CA ASN A 269 -16.56 4.90 3.58
C ASN A 269 -15.67 5.55 2.50
N THR A 270 -15.08 4.74 1.63
CA THR A 270 -14.07 5.17 0.65
C THR A 270 -14.55 4.89 -0.77
N THR A 271 -14.24 5.79 -1.69
CA THR A 271 -14.41 5.53 -3.13
C THR A 271 -13.12 5.00 -3.72
N ILE A 272 -13.20 3.82 -4.34
CA ILE A 272 -12.09 3.12 -4.99
C ILE A 272 -12.39 3.11 -6.50
N ASN A 273 -11.50 3.69 -7.30
CA ASN A 273 -11.61 3.66 -8.76
C ASN A 273 -10.56 2.72 -9.32
N LEU A 274 -10.96 1.53 -9.78
CA LEU A 274 -10.01 0.52 -10.27
C LEU A 274 -9.21 1.00 -11.49
N ASN A 275 -9.73 1.92 -12.29
CA ASN A 275 -8.99 2.52 -13.40
C ASN A 275 -7.73 3.28 -12.96
N SER A 276 -7.66 3.71 -11.70
CA SER A 276 -6.47 4.36 -11.13
C SER A 276 -5.42 3.39 -10.61
N TYR A 277 -5.68 2.06 -10.67
CA TYR A 277 -4.74 1.02 -10.25
C TYR A 277 -3.98 0.44 -11.44
N ALA A 278 -2.74 0.04 -11.23
CA ALA A 278 -1.94 -0.64 -12.25
C ALA A 278 -2.67 -1.89 -12.77
N ASN A 279 -2.75 -2.04 -14.08
CA ASN A 279 -3.52 -3.10 -14.74
C ASN A 279 -5.00 -3.20 -14.31
N THR A 280 -5.60 -2.11 -13.76
CA THR A 280 -6.95 -2.10 -13.21
C THR A 280 -7.20 -3.17 -12.13
N GLN A 281 -6.19 -3.47 -11.30
CA GLN A 281 -6.23 -4.55 -10.32
C GLN A 281 -5.99 -4.06 -8.91
N LEU A 282 -6.89 -4.40 -7.98
CA LEU A 282 -6.68 -4.30 -6.54
C LEU A 282 -6.35 -5.70 -6.01
N LEU A 283 -5.12 -5.89 -5.55
CA LEU A 283 -4.63 -7.17 -5.02
C LEU A 283 -4.48 -7.10 -3.49
N ALA A 284 -5.06 -8.06 -2.78
CA ALA A 284 -4.89 -8.21 -1.34
C ALA A 284 -4.25 -9.58 -1.02
N ASN A 285 -3.12 -9.59 -0.32
CA ASN A 285 -2.39 -10.81 0.03
C ASN A 285 -3.01 -11.58 1.20
N ASN A 286 -3.89 -10.95 1.95
CA ASN A 286 -4.66 -11.50 3.06
C ASN A 286 -6.12 -11.06 2.94
N ASP A 287 -6.83 -10.96 4.06
CA ASP A 287 -8.23 -10.56 4.06
C ASP A 287 -8.44 -9.13 3.56
N LEU A 288 -9.52 -8.91 2.83
CA LEU A 288 -9.99 -7.61 2.40
C LEU A 288 -11.38 -7.34 2.98
N THR A 289 -11.54 -6.16 3.58
CA THR A 289 -12.85 -5.67 4.02
C THR A 289 -13.20 -4.38 3.27
N LEU A 290 -14.39 -4.35 2.69
CA LEU A 290 -15.01 -3.17 2.08
C LEU A 290 -16.28 -2.86 2.88
N SER A 291 -16.33 -1.73 3.56
CA SER A 291 -17.47 -1.34 4.39
C SER A 291 -17.93 0.07 4.06
N GLY A 292 -19.20 0.27 3.72
CA GLY A 292 -19.75 1.57 3.34
C GLY A 292 -19.08 2.21 2.13
N SER A 293 -18.39 1.41 1.32
CA SER A 293 -17.50 1.91 0.28
C SER A 293 -18.12 1.81 -1.10
N THR A 294 -17.60 2.59 -2.05
CA THR A 294 -17.99 2.49 -3.47
C THR A 294 -16.76 2.05 -4.28
N VAL A 295 -16.89 0.99 -5.06
CA VAL A 295 -15.84 0.55 -5.98
C VAL A 295 -16.33 0.72 -7.43
N ASN A 296 -15.56 1.44 -8.22
CA ASN A 296 -15.85 1.69 -9.63
C ASN A 296 -14.86 0.94 -10.53
N GLY A 297 -15.42 0.14 -11.46
CA GLY A 297 -14.66 -0.59 -12.47
C GLY A 297 -14.49 0.16 -13.80
N PRO A 298 -14.08 -0.54 -14.86
CA PRO A 298 -13.83 -1.98 -14.90
C PRO A 298 -12.55 -2.38 -14.19
N GLY A 299 -12.43 -3.69 -13.80
CA GLY A 299 -11.18 -4.19 -13.21
C GLY A 299 -11.32 -5.46 -12.39
N TYR A 300 -10.28 -5.72 -11.59
CA TYR A 300 -10.18 -6.93 -10.78
C TYR A 300 -9.93 -6.57 -9.31
N ILE A 301 -10.60 -7.29 -8.41
CA ILE A 301 -10.26 -7.36 -6.99
C ILE A 301 -9.87 -8.81 -6.71
N VAL A 302 -8.62 -9.04 -6.37
CA VAL A 302 -8.08 -10.37 -6.12
C VAL A 302 -7.61 -10.46 -4.68
N VAL A 303 -8.16 -11.41 -3.92
CA VAL A 303 -7.93 -11.55 -2.48
C VAL A 303 -7.38 -12.95 -2.20
N ASN A 304 -6.16 -13.00 -1.69
CA ASN A 304 -5.54 -14.25 -1.23
C ASN A 304 -5.84 -14.50 0.26
N GLY A 305 -7.09 -14.42 0.64
CA GLY A 305 -7.63 -14.53 2.01
C GLY A 305 -9.15 -14.46 1.94
N ASN A 306 -9.79 -13.93 2.98
CA ASN A 306 -11.22 -13.72 3.02
C ASN A 306 -11.62 -12.35 2.48
N LEU A 307 -12.76 -12.27 1.79
CA LEU A 307 -13.35 -11.03 1.31
C LEU A 307 -14.64 -10.73 2.07
N ASN A 308 -14.67 -9.62 2.79
CA ASN A 308 -15.85 -9.13 3.50
C ASN A 308 -16.35 -7.83 2.86
N ILE A 309 -17.59 -7.82 2.41
CA ILE A 309 -18.27 -6.65 1.85
C ILE A 309 -19.52 -6.37 2.68
N SER A 310 -19.65 -5.14 3.20
CA SER A 310 -20.73 -4.83 4.15
C SER A 310 -21.15 -3.37 4.13
N SER A 311 -22.20 -3.07 4.91
CA SER A 311 -22.60 -1.70 5.28
C SER A 311 -22.94 -0.80 4.10
N ASN A 312 -23.79 -1.26 3.18
CA ASN A 312 -24.19 -0.54 1.97
C ASN A 312 -23.04 -0.26 0.99
N THR A 313 -22.06 -1.17 0.95
CA THR A 313 -21.02 -1.11 -0.08
C THR A 313 -21.63 -1.33 -1.46
N THR A 314 -21.19 -0.52 -2.43
CA THR A 314 -21.61 -0.64 -3.83
C THR A 314 -20.41 -0.97 -4.72
N ILE A 315 -20.55 -2.01 -5.54
CA ILE A 315 -19.56 -2.39 -6.54
C ILE A 315 -20.14 -2.07 -7.93
N ASN A 316 -19.55 -1.12 -8.65
CA ASN A 316 -20.05 -0.59 -9.92
C ASN A 316 -19.17 -0.98 -11.10
N GLY A 317 -19.81 -1.36 -12.20
CA GLY A 317 -19.13 -1.65 -13.47
C GLY A 317 -18.71 -3.12 -13.61
N ASN A 318 -18.01 -3.42 -14.69
CA ASN A 318 -17.56 -4.78 -14.99
C ASN A 318 -16.35 -5.13 -14.12
N ILE A 319 -16.59 -5.77 -12.98
CA ILE A 319 -15.56 -6.11 -12.00
C ILE A 319 -15.52 -7.63 -11.78
N PHE A 320 -14.30 -8.15 -11.61
CA PHE A 320 -14.04 -9.51 -11.21
C PHE A 320 -13.59 -9.52 -9.75
N LEU A 321 -14.39 -10.13 -8.87
CA LEU A 321 -14.05 -10.40 -7.47
C LEU A 321 -13.55 -11.84 -7.37
N ILE A 322 -12.28 -12.02 -7.05
CA ILE A 322 -11.62 -13.33 -7.03
C ILE A 322 -11.03 -13.53 -5.64
N CYS A 323 -11.47 -14.59 -4.93
CA CYS A 323 -11.10 -14.85 -3.55
C CYS A 323 -10.65 -16.29 -3.34
N SER A 324 -9.51 -16.49 -2.65
CA SER A 324 -9.02 -17.81 -2.29
C SER A 324 -9.66 -18.38 -1.00
N GLY A 325 -10.14 -17.50 -0.12
CA GLY A 325 -10.83 -17.83 1.14
C GLY A 325 -12.34 -17.68 1.04
N ASN A 326 -12.95 -17.32 2.16
CA ASN A 326 -14.40 -17.12 2.26
C ASN A 326 -14.79 -15.76 1.68
N ILE A 327 -15.99 -15.70 1.10
CA ILE A 327 -16.64 -14.45 0.73
C ILE A 327 -17.87 -14.27 1.62
N THR A 328 -17.96 -13.12 2.27
CA THR A 328 -19.17 -12.69 2.99
C THR A 328 -19.61 -11.35 2.44
N ILE A 329 -20.81 -11.27 1.91
CA ILE A 329 -21.42 -10.06 1.40
C ILE A 329 -22.70 -9.79 2.17
N SER A 330 -22.78 -8.65 2.85
CA SER A 330 -23.95 -8.31 3.66
C SER A 330 -24.42 -6.89 3.42
N ASN A 331 -25.75 -6.69 3.32
CA ASN A 331 -26.38 -5.38 3.16
C ASN A 331 -25.69 -4.53 2.08
N SER A 332 -25.45 -5.11 0.89
CA SER A 332 -24.63 -4.48 -0.14
C SER A 332 -25.17 -4.72 -1.55
N GLN A 333 -24.76 -3.86 -2.48
CA GLN A 333 -25.12 -3.96 -3.88
C GLN A 333 -23.91 -4.27 -4.75
N ILE A 334 -23.92 -5.42 -5.40
CA ILE A 334 -22.84 -5.92 -6.25
C ILE A 334 -23.28 -5.90 -7.70
N GLY A 335 -22.73 -4.97 -8.47
CA GLY A 335 -23.25 -4.62 -9.80
C GLY A 335 -24.44 -3.65 -9.73
N THR A 336 -24.65 -2.92 -10.81
CA THR A 336 -25.73 -1.91 -10.89
C THR A 336 -26.76 -2.22 -11.96
N GLY A 337 -26.70 -3.39 -12.56
CA GLY A 337 -27.62 -3.87 -13.58
C GLY A 337 -26.96 -4.85 -14.55
N LEU A 338 -27.73 -5.38 -15.48
CA LEU A 338 -27.26 -6.39 -16.45
C LEU A 338 -26.13 -5.90 -17.38
N GLY A 339 -25.99 -4.58 -17.57
CA GLY A 339 -24.90 -3.97 -18.36
C GLY A 339 -23.64 -3.64 -17.58
N ALA A 340 -23.67 -3.78 -16.25
CA ALA A 340 -22.55 -3.49 -15.34
C ALA A 340 -22.40 -4.62 -14.30
N ALA A 341 -22.35 -5.84 -14.81
CA ALA A 341 -22.38 -7.06 -14.02
C ALA A 341 -21.00 -7.42 -13.45
N VAL A 342 -21.00 -8.12 -12.31
CA VAL A 342 -19.82 -8.56 -11.61
C VAL A 342 -19.65 -10.07 -11.73
N VAL A 343 -18.41 -10.54 -11.88
CA VAL A 343 -18.07 -11.96 -11.72
C VAL A 343 -17.48 -12.18 -10.35
N ILE A 344 -18.04 -13.11 -9.58
CA ILE A 344 -17.57 -13.45 -8.24
C ILE A 344 -17.08 -14.89 -8.27
N TYR A 345 -15.81 -15.09 -7.93
CA TYR A 345 -15.21 -16.41 -7.81
C TYR A 345 -14.67 -16.62 -6.39
N SER A 346 -15.11 -17.69 -5.73
CA SER A 346 -14.62 -18.08 -4.40
C SER A 346 -14.19 -19.54 -4.31
N LYS A 347 -13.15 -19.80 -3.54
CA LYS A 347 -12.71 -21.16 -3.17
C LYS A 347 -13.21 -21.60 -1.79
N GLY A 348 -13.60 -20.66 -0.93
CA GLY A 348 -14.12 -20.90 0.42
C GLY A 348 -15.65 -20.86 0.48
N VAL A 349 -16.17 -20.72 1.70
CA VAL A 349 -17.58 -20.44 1.96
C VAL A 349 -18.00 -19.14 1.27
N ALA A 350 -19.19 -19.12 0.69
CA ALA A 350 -19.74 -17.93 0.05
C ALA A 350 -21.13 -17.64 0.64
N ASP A 351 -21.19 -16.61 1.50
CA ASP A 351 -22.39 -16.18 2.22
C ASP A 351 -22.85 -14.81 1.73
N TYR A 352 -24.10 -14.74 1.31
CA TYR A 352 -24.75 -13.51 0.84
C TYR A 352 -25.96 -13.22 1.72
N ASN A 353 -25.90 -12.11 2.47
CA ASN A 353 -26.94 -11.74 3.43
C ASN A 353 -27.54 -10.39 3.06
N ASN A 354 -28.86 -10.32 2.86
CA ASN A 354 -29.58 -9.06 2.54
C ASN A 354 -28.92 -8.26 1.41
N SER A 355 -28.47 -8.93 0.35
CA SER A 355 -27.66 -8.28 -0.69
C SER A 355 -28.25 -8.50 -2.09
N THR A 356 -27.97 -7.56 -2.98
CA THR A 356 -28.35 -7.67 -4.39
C THR A 356 -27.12 -7.86 -5.26
N VAL A 357 -27.11 -8.90 -6.09
CA VAL A 357 -26.04 -9.23 -7.01
C VAL A 357 -26.52 -9.22 -8.46
N TYR A 358 -25.90 -8.40 -9.29
CA TYR A 358 -26.05 -8.45 -10.75
C TYR A 358 -24.81 -9.10 -11.34
N GLY A 359 -24.88 -10.41 -11.68
CA GLY A 359 -23.66 -11.03 -12.15
C GLY A 359 -23.64 -12.54 -12.23
N LEU A 360 -22.41 -13.05 -12.25
CA LEU A 360 -22.11 -14.47 -12.22
C LEU A 360 -21.40 -14.82 -10.91
N ILE A 361 -22.00 -15.72 -10.16
CA ILE A 361 -21.39 -16.29 -8.95
C ILE A 361 -20.81 -17.66 -9.29
N ILE A 362 -19.56 -17.89 -8.99
CA ILE A 362 -18.84 -19.15 -9.15
C ILE A 362 -18.32 -19.55 -7.78
N SER A 363 -18.94 -20.54 -7.15
CA SER A 363 -18.48 -21.14 -5.89
C SER A 363 -17.77 -22.45 -6.16
N LYS A 364 -16.47 -22.52 -5.84
CA LYS A 364 -15.65 -23.71 -6.07
C LYS A 364 -14.95 -24.14 -4.78
N GLY A 365 -15.32 -25.23 -4.20
CA GLY A 365 -14.66 -25.79 -3.03
C GLY A 365 -15.48 -26.84 -2.33
N ASN A 366 -14.93 -27.42 -1.27
CA ASN A 366 -15.64 -28.36 -0.38
C ASN A 366 -16.48 -27.64 0.70
N SER A 367 -16.89 -26.40 0.43
CA SER A 367 -17.61 -25.51 1.36
C SER A 367 -19.04 -25.24 0.90
N SER A 368 -19.72 -24.31 1.53
CA SER A 368 -21.13 -23.98 1.23
C SER A 368 -21.25 -22.71 0.38
N LEU A 369 -22.33 -22.62 -0.37
CA LEU A 369 -22.90 -21.40 -0.90
C LEU A 369 -24.24 -21.16 -0.22
N GLU A 370 -24.44 -19.98 0.35
CA GLU A 370 -25.70 -19.60 0.99
C GLU A 370 -26.14 -18.22 0.52
N LEU A 371 -27.41 -18.11 0.21
CA LEU A 371 -28.12 -16.84 0.01
C LEU A 371 -29.17 -16.72 1.09
N ASP A 372 -29.09 -15.69 1.93
CA ASP A 372 -30.06 -15.39 2.99
C ASP A 372 -30.65 -14.00 2.75
N GLY A 373 -31.94 -13.91 2.46
CA GLY A 373 -32.64 -12.69 2.11
C GLY A 373 -32.03 -11.93 0.92
N SER A 374 -31.32 -12.62 0.04
CA SER A 374 -30.53 -12.02 -1.03
C SER A 374 -31.10 -12.28 -2.41
N THR A 375 -30.96 -11.28 -3.31
CA THR A 375 -31.45 -11.39 -4.70
C THR A 375 -30.28 -11.44 -5.68
N VAL A 376 -30.30 -12.43 -6.59
CA VAL A 376 -29.31 -12.58 -7.66
C VAL A 376 -30.01 -12.41 -9.03
N TYR A 377 -29.55 -11.44 -9.81
CA TYR A 377 -29.90 -11.26 -11.22
C TYR A 377 -28.74 -11.73 -12.08
N GLY A 378 -28.80 -12.96 -12.61
CA GLY A 378 -27.71 -13.49 -13.40
C GLY A 378 -27.57 -15.00 -13.39
N ALA A 379 -26.38 -15.48 -13.11
CA ALA A 379 -26.12 -16.92 -13.09
C ALA A 379 -25.34 -17.37 -11.87
N ILE A 380 -25.58 -18.61 -11.43
CA ILE A 380 -24.83 -19.27 -10.37
C ILE A 380 -24.26 -20.58 -10.91
N LEU A 381 -22.95 -20.75 -10.77
CA LEU A 381 -22.24 -22.00 -10.98
C LEU A 381 -21.73 -22.50 -9.62
N ASN A 382 -22.43 -23.47 -9.05
CA ASN A 382 -22.09 -24.00 -7.76
C ASN A 382 -21.40 -25.36 -7.89
N TYR A 383 -20.12 -25.43 -7.49
CA TYR A 383 -19.32 -26.64 -7.34
C TYR A 383 -19.09 -26.99 -5.86
N SER A 384 -19.68 -26.24 -4.94
CA SER A 384 -19.55 -26.50 -3.50
C SER A 384 -20.38 -27.70 -3.06
N SER A 385 -20.12 -28.18 -1.84
CA SER A 385 -20.78 -29.37 -1.29
C SER A 385 -22.23 -29.13 -0.88
N SER A 386 -22.64 -27.88 -0.67
CA SER A 386 -24.02 -27.47 -0.37
C SER A 386 -24.37 -26.14 -0.98
N PHE A 387 -25.65 -25.96 -1.29
CA PHE A 387 -26.20 -24.69 -1.75
C PHE A 387 -27.55 -24.47 -1.10
N SER A 388 -27.67 -23.42 -0.30
CA SER A 388 -28.88 -23.08 0.46
C SER A 388 -29.47 -21.75 0.00
N LEU A 389 -30.78 -21.70 -0.16
CA LEU A 389 -31.58 -20.49 -0.30
C LEU A 389 -32.41 -20.32 0.96
N VAL A 390 -32.13 -19.30 1.75
CA VAL A 390 -32.73 -19.05 3.06
C VAL A 390 -33.57 -17.78 3.02
N GLY A 391 -34.68 -17.77 3.72
CA GLY A 391 -35.58 -16.62 3.79
C GLY A 391 -36.14 -16.24 2.42
N ASP A 392 -36.26 -14.93 2.16
CA ASP A 392 -36.82 -14.35 0.92
C ASP A 392 -35.75 -14.26 -0.20
N SER A 393 -34.93 -15.29 -0.36
CA SER A 393 -33.86 -15.30 -1.34
C SER A 393 -34.37 -15.62 -2.74
N ASP A 394 -34.03 -14.77 -3.72
CA ASP A 394 -34.48 -14.88 -5.11
C ASP A 394 -33.32 -14.98 -6.10
N ILE A 395 -33.46 -15.88 -7.06
CA ILE A 395 -32.58 -15.93 -8.24
C ILE A 395 -33.40 -15.70 -9.49
N THR A 396 -33.10 -14.63 -10.21
CA THR A 396 -33.63 -14.40 -11.55
C THR A 396 -32.54 -14.63 -12.59
N GLY A 397 -32.56 -15.82 -13.22
CA GLY A 397 -31.51 -16.17 -14.17
C GLY A 397 -31.32 -17.67 -14.35
N SER A 398 -30.11 -18.17 -14.20
CA SER A 398 -29.75 -19.56 -14.38
C SER A 398 -28.91 -20.11 -13.23
N VAL A 399 -29.18 -21.35 -12.83
CA VAL A 399 -28.42 -22.06 -11.82
C VAL A 399 -27.93 -23.38 -12.39
N ILE A 400 -26.63 -23.63 -12.23
CA ILE A 400 -25.99 -24.92 -12.44
C ILE A 400 -25.34 -25.30 -11.13
N SER A 401 -25.82 -26.36 -10.47
CA SER A 401 -25.28 -26.82 -9.21
C SER A 401 -24.92 -28.31 -9.28
N TYR A 402 -23.74 -28.64 -8.73
CA TYR A 402 -23.27 -30.02 -8.55
C TYR A 402 -23.75 -30.64 -7.24
N SER A 403 -24.29 -29.81 -6.33
CA SER A 403 -25.00 -30.27 -5.13
C SER A 403 -26.50 -29.97 -5.26
N SER A 404 -27.31 -30.60 -4.41
CA SER A 404 -28.74 -30.23 -4.27
C SER A 404 -28.84 -28.78 -3.83
N VAL A 405 -29.85 -28.08 -4.32
CA VAL A 405 -30.26 -26.78 -3.82
C VAL A 405 -31.27 -26.99 -2.71
N ASP A 406 -30.96 -26.53 -1.51
CA ASP A 406 -31.79 -26.61 -0.33
C ASP A 406 -32.57 -25.31 -0.12
N PHE A 407 -33.89 -25.38 -0.17
CA PHE A 407 -34.79 -24.24 0.04
C PHE A 407 -35.19 -24.22 1.51
N GLN A 408 -34.66 -23.26 2.27
CA GLN A 408 -34.92 -23.07 3.68
C GLN A 408 -35.73 -21.78 3.91
N GLY A 409 -37.00 -21.86 3.65
CA GLY A 409 -37.93 -20.74 3.77
C GLY A 409 -39.11 -20.88 2.82
N ASN A 410 -40.20 -20.14 3.10
CA ASN A 410 -41.42 -20.27 2.32
C ASN A 410 -41.44 -19.45 1.02
N ASP A 411 -40.54 -18.48 0.89
CA ASP A 411 -40.57 -17.47 -0.17
C ASP A 411 -39.31 -17.47 -1.07
N ALA A 412 -38.38 -18.40 -0.87
CA ALA A 412 -37.21 -18.53 -1.74
C ALA A 412 -37.56 -19.03 -3.13
N SER A 413 -37.05 -18.42 -4.18
CA SER A 413 -37.41 -18.74 -5.55
C SER A 413 -36.23 -18.76 -6.54
N ILE A 414 -36.40 -19.55 -7.62
CA ILE A 414 -35.55 -19.50 -8.82
C ILE A 414 -36.43 -19.26 -10.04
N THR A 415 -36.29 -18.10 -10.65
CA THR A 415 -37.06 -17.70 -11.82
C THR A 415 -36.16 -17.58 -13.04
N ARG A 416 -36.56 -18.11 -14.17
CA ARG A 416 -35.82 -17.95 -15.42
C ARG A 416 -35.76 -16.46 -15.82
N GLY A 417 -34.56 -15.94 -16.09
CA GLY A 417 -34.33 -14.55 -16.49
C GLY A 417 -33.19 -14.41 -17.50
N ASN A 418 -32.94 -13.17 -17.91
CA ASN A 418 -31.80 -12.87 -18.75
C ASN A 418 -30.49 -12.98 -17.98
N ILE A 419 -29.49 -13.58 -18.60
CA ILE A 419 -28.13 -13.64 -18.07
C ILE A 419 -27.37 -12.40 -18.55
N PRO A 420 -26.62 -11.69 -17.67
CA PRO A 420 -25.80 -10.58 -18.08
C PRO A 420 -24.76 -11.01 -19.12
N THR A 421 -24.48 -10.14 -20.09
CA THR A 421 -23.38 -10.33 -21.01
C THR A 421 -22.09 -9.81 -20.40
N PHE A 422 -21.08 -10.66 -20.28
CA PHE A 422 -19.76 -10.32 -19.76
C PHE A 422 -18.82 -10.09 -20.95
N SER A 423 -18.36 -8.86 -21.19
CA SER A 423 -17.35 -8.60 -22.21
C SER A 423 -16.01 -9.17 -21.74
N GLY A 424 -15.44 -10.09 -22.53
CA GLY A 424 -14.17 -10.75 -22.22
C GLY A 424 -14.29 -12.10 -21.51
N LEU A 425 -15.48 -12.57 -21.21
CA LEU A 425 -15.73 -13.91 -20.71
C LEU A 425 -16.36 -14.78 -21.82
N ASN A 426 -15.63 -15.75 -22.32
CA ASN A 426 -16.17 -16.73 -23.28
C ASN A 426 -16.88 -17.84 -22.46
N ILE A 427 -18.05 -17.53 -21.91
CA ILE A 427 -18.91 -18.53 -21.28
C ILE A 427 -19.79 -19.11 -22.36
N GLY A 428 -19.38 -20.24 -22.92
CA GLY A 428 -20.26 -21.04 -23.78
C GLY A 428 -21.35 -21.72 -22.94
N LEU A 429 -22.30 -20.93 -22.43
CA LEU A 429 -23.51 -21.43 -21.81
C LEU A 429 -24.55 -21.63 -22.92
N ASP A 430 -24.56 -22.76 -23.54
CA ASP A 430 -25.76 -23.23 -24.23
C ASP A 430 -26.87 -23.42 -23.18
N PRO A 431 -28.08 -22.92 -23.42
CA PRO A 431 -29.17 -23.07 -22.48
C PRO A 431 -29.46 -24.57 -22.26
N ILE A 432 -29.13 -25.09 -21.11
CA ILE A 432 -29.54 -26.45 -20.71
C ILE A 432 -31.02 -26.38 -20.37
N VAL A 433 -31.83 -26.96 -21.25
CA VAL A 433 -33.22 -27.30 -20.93
C VAL A 433 -33.16 -28.43 -19.91
N VAL A 434 -33.50 -28.17 -18.66
CA VAL A 434 -33.78 -29.21 -17.66
C VAL A 434 -35.15 -29.78 -17.96
N PRO A 435 -35.31 -31.10 -18.13
CA PRO A 435 -36.60 -31.74 -18.36
C PRO A 435 -37.55 -31.60 -17.19
#